data_574afba578f8b546e8bc9780a5c8b31d
#
_entry.id   574afba578f8b546e8bc9780a5c8b31d
#
_cell.length_a   1.000
_cell.length_b   1.000
_cell.length_c   1.000
_cell.angle_alpha   90.00
_cell.angle_beta   90.00
_cell.angle_gamma   90.00
#
_symmetry.space_group_name_H-M   'P 1'
#
loop_
_entity.id
_entity.type
_entity.pdbx_description
1 polymer ?
#
loop_
_entity_poly.entity_id
_entity_poly.type
_entity_poly.pdbx_seq_one_letter_code
_entity_poly.pdbx_strand_id
1 'polypeptide(L)'
;AELRTGDGRLERTYGQGKSALNAYLDDYAFLVDGLIALHRATGDEKWLKEADALTTKQMELFWDEKNGGFYFTSGDHETLLARGRDPVDGVEPAGNSVAACNLVYLGQTLDKPEYLEQAKRTIDSAAGLLQQSPGAAPRLCVAYQSWLEATAP
;
A
#
# COMPACT_ATOMS: atom_id res chain seq x y z
N ALA A 1 9.81 14.66 -6.16
CA ALA A 1 9.61 15.85 -6.90
C ALA A 1 9.35 15.63 -8.40
N GLU A 2 10.23 15.03 -9.19
CA GLU A 2 10.07 14.94 -10.65
C GLU A 2 9.13 13.80 -11.10
N LEU A 3 8.94 12.78 -10.27
CA LEU A 3 8.03 11.66 -10.51
C LEU A 3 6.64 11.86 -9.89
N ARG A 4 6.31 13.07 -9.42
CA ARG A 4 5.00 13.37 -8.85
C ARG A 4 4.32 14.47 -9.64
N THR A 5 3.14 14.18 -10.13
CA THR A 5 2.30 15.15 -10.85
C THR A 5 1.69 16.21 -9.92
N GLY A 6 1.16 17.29 -10.48
CA GLY A 6 0.58 18.38 -9.70
C GLY A 6 -0.64 17.97 -8.84
N ASP A 7 -1.36 16.91 -9.21
CA ASP A 7 -2.47 16.33 -8.45
C ASP A 7 -2.02 15.24 -7.45
N GLY A 8 -0.70 15.07 -7.28
CA GLY A 8 -0.11 14.16 -6.30
C GLY A 8 0.07 12.72 -6.76
N ARG A 9 -0.24 12.41 -8.01
CA ARG A 9 -0.08 11.07 -8.60
C ARG A 9 1.41 10.77 -8.85
N LEU A 10 1.81 9.51 -8.66
CA LEU A 10 3.15 9.06 -9.02
C LEU A 10 3.22 8.61 -10.48
N GLU A 11 4.34 8.91 -11.10
CA GLU A 11 4.75 8.38 -12.38
C GLU A 11 5.95 7.44 -12.18
N ARG A 12 6.00 6.39 -12.99
CA ARG A 12 6.94 5.28 -12.77
C ARG A 12 8.34 5.56 -13.31
N THR A 13 8.43 6.32 -14.39
CA THR A 13 9.71 6.52 -15.09
C THR A 13 10.04 7.98 -15.25
N TYR A 14 11.35 8.30 -15.16
CA TYR A 14 11.88 9.61 -15.49
C TYR A 14 13.05 9.44 -16.47
N GLY A 15 12.97 10.13 -17.59
CA GLY A 15 14.04 10.13 -18.59
C GLY A 15 13.95 11.34 -19.51
N GLN A 16 15.08 11.80 -19.98
CA GLN A 16 15.17 12.96 -20.90
C GLN A 16 14.39 14.21 -20.43
N GLY A 17 14.37 14.45 -19.12
CA GLY A 17 13.69 15.62 -18.54
C GLY A 17 12.17 15.48 -18.43
N LYS A 18 11.60 14.29 -18.64
CA LYS A 18 10.15 14.03 -18.54
C LYS A 18 9.89 12.79 -17.70
N SER A 19 8.86 12.86 -16.89
CA SER A 19 8.26 11.70 -16.26
C SER A 19 7.18 11.10 -17.18
N ALA A 20 6.97 9.80 -17.09
CA ALA A 20 5.98 9.09 -17.89
C ALA A 20 5.56 7.78 -17.22
N LEU A 21 4.44 7.23 -17.69
CA LEU A 21 3.80 6.01 -17.24
C LEU A 21 3.24 6.12 -15.82
N ASN A 22 1.96 5.86 -15.70
CA ASN A 22 1.30 5.79 -14.40
C ASN A 22 1.94 4.71 -13.53
N ALA A 23 2.29 5.06 -12.30
CA ALA A 23 2.82 4.14 -11.30
C ALA A 23 1.76 3.07 -10.95
N TYR A 24 2.23 1.89 -10.57
CA TYR A 24 1.42 0.77 -10.08
C TYR A 24 1.29 0.82 -8.55
N LEU A 25 0.49 -0.07 -7.99
CA LEU A 25 0.33 -0.24 -6.55
C LEU A 25 1.67 -0.36 -5.82
N ASP A 26 2.57 -1.19 -6.35
CA ASP A 26 3.87 -1.48 -5.72
C ASP A 26 4.71 -0.21 -5.59
N ASP A 27 4.71 0.66 -6.61
CA ASP A 27 5.46 1.91 -6.58
C ASP A 27 4.99 2.82 -5.42
N TYR A 28 3.67 2.86 -5.15
CA TYR A 28 3.12 3.59 -4.00
C TYR A 28 3.44 2.90 -2.68
N ALA A 29 3.15 1.60 -2.57
CA ALA A 29 3.30 0.85 -1.34
C ALA A 29 4.75 0.87 -0.82
N PHE A 30 5.72 0.62 -1.70
CA PHE A 30 7.14 0.64 -1.33
C PHE A 30 7.65 2.06 -1.02
N LEU A 31 7.19 3.09 -1.75
CA LEU A 31 7.58 4.46 -1.42
C LEU A 31 7.04 4.88 -0.06
N VAL A 32 5.79 4.54 0.26
CA VAL A 32 5.18 4.80 1.57
C VAL A 32 5.95 4.06 2.68
N ASP A 33 6.31 2.79 2.48
CA ASP A 33 7.12 2.02 3.45
C ASP A 33 8.48 2.68 3.69
N GLY A 34 9.13 3.15 2.62
CA GLY A 34 10.38 3.92 2.72
C GLY A 34 10.24 5.23 3.49
N LEU A 35 9.14 5.97 3.29
CA LEU A 35 8.86 7.22 4.04
C LEU A 35 8.57 6.93 5.52
N ILE A 36 7.85 5.85 5.82
CA ILE A 36 7.64 5.37 7.20
C ILE A 36 8.98 5.02 7.86
N ALA A 37 9.87 4.33 7.14
CA ALA A 37 11.21 4.01 7.64
C ALA A 37 12.03 5.27 7.93
N LEU A 38 11.95 6.29 7.07
CA LEU A 38 12.59 7.60 7.29
C LEU A 38 12.01 8.32 8.52
N HIS A 39 10.68 8.32 8.67
CA HIS A 39 10.05 8.88 9.87
C HIS A 39 10.54 8.19 11.14
N ARG A 40 10.55 6.85 11.16
CA ARG A 40 11.05 6.07 12.32
C ARG A 40 12.50 6.38 12.66
N ALA A 41 13.34 6.57 11.64
CA ALA A 41 14.77 6.81 11.82
C ALA A 41 15.10 8.25 12.24
N THR A 42 14.31 9.23 11.80
CA THR A 42 14.63 10.66 11.95
C THR A 42 13.72 11.41 12.94
N GLY A 43 12.52 10.89 13.20
CA GLY A 43 11.46 11.61 13.94
C GLY A 43 10.90 12.81 13.20
N ASP A 44 11.22 13.01 11.91
CA ASP A 44 10.76 14.18 11.16
C ASP A 44 9.37 13.93 10.57
N GLU A 45 8.40 14.66 11.09
CA GLU A 45 6.98 14.60 10.75
C GLU A 45 6.68 14.84 9.25
N LYS A 46 7.61 15.45 8.51
CA LYS A 46 7.42 15.64 7.06
C LYS A 46 7.27 14.32 6.32
N TRP A 47 8.02 13.27 6.75
CA TRP A 47 7.95 11.96 6.13
C TRP A 47 6.61 11.28 6.40
N LEU A 48 6.07 11.47 7.59
CA LEU A 48 4.76 10.94 7.96
C LEU A 48 3.64 11.61 7.15
N LYS A 49 3.70 12.94 6.97
CA LYS A 49 2.74 13.68 6.14
C LYS A 49 2.77 13.25 4.68
N GLU A 50 3.96 13.06 4.13
CA GLU A 50 4.11 12.56 2.76
C GLU A 50 3.61 11.12 2.60
N ALA A 51 3.88 10.25 3.58
CA ALA A 51 3.36 8.88 3.60
C ALA A 51 1.83 8.86 3.62
N ASP A 52 1.20 9.68 4.45
CA ASP A 52 -0.26 9.82 4.54
C ASP A 52 -0.88 10.33 3.22
N ALA A 53 -0.29 11.37 2.63
CA ALA A 53 -0.75 11.92 1.36
C ALA A 53 -0.68 10.90 0.21
N LEU A 54 0.41 10.11 0.15
CA LEU A 54 0.56 9.05 -0.85
C LEU A 54 -0.39 7.88 -0.58
N THR A 55 -0.63 7.52 0.68
CA THR A 55 -1.60 6.49 1.05
C THR A 55 -3.01 6.89 0.66
N THR A 56 -3.40 8.15 0.88
CA THR A 56 -4.69 8.68 0.41
C THR A 56 -4.81 8.54 -1.11
N LYS A 57 -3.78 8.93 -1.87
CA LYS A 57 -3.78 8.80 -3.33
C LYS A 57 -3.80 7.33 -3.78
N GLN A 58 -3.10 6.43 -3.09
CA GLN A 58 -3.13 4.99 -3.31
C GLN A 58 -4.55 4.44 -3.13
N MET A 59 -5.27 4.85 -2.08
CA MET A 59 -6.66 4.47 -1.85
C MET A 59 -7.56 4.93 -3.00
N GLU A 60 -7.45 6.19 -3.46
CA GLU A 60 -8.24 6.71 -4.57
C GLU A 60 -8.06 5.91 -5.87
N LEU A 61 -6.83 5.46 -6.16
CA LEU A 61 -6.47 4.87 -7.44
C LEU A 61 -6.68 3.35 -7.51
N PHE A 62 -6.43 2.64 -6.41
CA PHE A 62 -6.26 1.19 -6.44
C PHE A 62 -7.24 0.42 -5.54
N TRP A 63 -7.95 1.07 -4.61
CA TRP A 63 -8.80 0.38 -3.64
C TRP A 63 -9.95 -0.38 -4.29
N ASP A 64 -10.16 -1.63 -3.85
CA ASP A 64 -11.37 -2.39 -4.18
C ASP A 64 -12.40 -2.26 -3.07
N GLU A 65 -13.37 -1.40 -3.31
CA GLU A 65 -14.42 -1.14 -2.33
C GLU A 65 -15.29 -2.37 -2.04
N LYS A 66 -15.44 -3.25 -3.00
CA LYS A 66 -16.31 -4.43 -2.86
C LYS A 66 -15.67 -5.54 -2.04
N ASN A 67 -14.41 -5.86 -2.29
CA ASN A 67 -13.75 -7.04 -1.75
C ASN A 67 -12.65 -6.71 -0.73
N GLY A 68 -12.29 -5.44 -0.56
CA GLY A 68 -11.12 -5.02 0.19
C GLY A 68 -9.81 -5.28 -0.54
N GLY A 69 -8.72 -4.68 -0.07
CA GLY A 69 -7.41 -4.73 -0.72
C GLY A 69 -7.34 -3.87 -1.98
N PHE A 70 -6.26 -4.02 -2.71
CA PHE A 70 -5.91 -3.16 -3.82
C PHE A 70 -5.75 -3.92 -5.12
N TYR A 71 -6.19 -3.31 -6.21
CA TYR A 71 -5.81 -3.74 -7.56
C TYR A 71 -4.37 -3.32 -7.85
N PHE A 72 -3.69 -4.07 -8.72
CA PHE A 72 -2.32 -3.76 -9.13
C PHE A 72 -2.24 -2.49 -9.99
N THR A 73 -3.25 -2.26 -10.85
CA THR A 73 -3.34 -1.10 -11.74
C THR A 73 -4.44 -0.14 -11.28
N SER A 74 -4.27 1.15 -11.54
CA SER A 74 -5.32 2.16 -11.32
C SER A 74 -6.51 1.95 -12.26
N GLY A 75 -7.67 2.52 -11.91
CA GLY A 75 -8.91 2.34 -12.67
C GLY A 75 -8.90 2.97 -14.08
N ASP A 76 -7.98 3.90 -14.33
CA ASP A 76 -7.77 4.64 -15.58
C ASP A 76 -6.55 4.16 -16.38
N HIS A 77 -5.93 3.04 -15.98
CA HIS A 77 -4.95 2.34 -16.80
C HIS A 77 -5.62 1.78 -18.08
N GLU A 78 -4.78 1.43 -19.08
CA GLU A 78 -5.26 0.81 -20.32
C GLU A 78 -6.27 -0.30 -20.01
N THR A 79 -7.32 -0.39 -20.84
CA THR A 79 -8.46 -1.28 -20.63
C THR A 79 -8.01 -2.74 -20.62
N LEU A 80 -7.65 -3.26 -19.47
CA LEU A 80 -7.41 -4.67 -19.24
C LEU A 80 -8.78 -5.38 -19.09
N LEU A 81 -8.89 -6.59 -19.58
CA LEU A 81 -10.09 -7.44 -19.41
C LEU A 81 -10.44 -7.66 -17.93
N ALA A 82 -9.44 -7.64 -17.06
CA ALA A 82 -9.61 -7.65 -15.61
C ALA A 82 -8.42 -6.96 -14.94
N ARG A 83 -8.67 -6.20 -13.86
CA ARG A 83 -7.61 -5.66 -13.00
C ARG A 83 -7.08 -6.78 -12.11
N GLY A 84 -5.80 -7.06 -12.23
CA GLY A 84 -5.13 -8.11 -11.45
C GLY A 84 -4.95 -7.72 -9.98
N ARG A 85 -4.84 -8.76 -9.13
CA ARG A 85 -4.41 -8.68 -7.74
C ARG A 85 -3.39 -9.79 -7.55
N ASP A 86 -2.25 -9.49 -6.98
CA ASP A 86 -1.30 -10.50 -6.58
C ASP A 86 -1.20 -10.48 -5.05
N PRO A 87 -1.68 -11.52 -4.35
CA PRO A 87 -1.57 -11.62 -2.91
C PRO A 87 -0.32 -12.39 -2.47
N VAL A 88 0.47 -12.93 -3.40
CA VAL A 88 1.62 -13.78 -3.12
C VAL A 88 2.89 -12.94 -3.03
N ASP A 89 3.59 -13.06 -1.91
CA ASP A 89 4.93 -12.50 -1.77
C ASP A 89 5.92 -13.37 -2.56
N GLY A 90 6.62 -12.74 -3.51
CA GLY A 90 7.61 -13.39 -4.35
C GLY A 90 9.04 -13.07 -3.91
N VAL A 91 9.91 -12.76 -4.86
CA VAL A 91 11.25 -12.20 -4.59
C VAL A 91 11.14 -10.85 -3.88
N GLU A 92 10.11 -10.10 -4.22
CA GLU A 92 9.67 -8.90 -3.51
C GLU A 92 8.31 -9.18 -2.84
N PRO A 93 8.01 -8.55 -1.70
CA PRO A 93 6.68 -8.65 -1.11
C PRO A 93 5.62 -8.08 -2.06
N ALA A 94 4.42 -8.66 -2.04
CA ALA A 94 3.30 -8.12 -2.82
C ALA A 94 2.91 -6.71 -2.35
N GLY A 95 2.51 -5.83 -3.27
CA GLY A 95 2.07 -4.48 -2.94
C GLY A 95 0.93 -4.44 -1.92
N ASN A 96 -0.01 -5.39 -1.98
CA ASN A 96 -1.07 -5.54 -0.98
C ASN A 96 -0.51 -5.85 0.42
N SER A 97 0.50 -6.70 0.52
CA SER A 97 1.14 -7.06 1.79
C SER A 97 1.84 -5.85 2.43
N VAL A 98 2.58 -5.10 1.61
CA VAL A 98 3.26 -3.87 2.05
C VAL A 98 2.25 -2.78 2.42
N ALA A 99 1.22 -2.57 1.58
CA ALA A 99 0.17 -1.58 1.84
C ALA A 99 -0.57 -1.87 3.16
N ALA A 100 -0.88 -3.15 3.46
CA ALA A 100 -1.50 -3.52 4.73
C ALA A 100 -0.61 -3.15 5.94
N CYS A 101 0.70 -3.42 5.88
CA CYS A 101 1.65 -3.00 6.92
C CYS A 101 1.67 -1.47 7.10
N ASN A 102 1.70 -0.74 5.98
CA ASN A 102 1.71 0.72 5.98
C ASN A 102 0.44 1.29 6.62
N LEU A 103 -0.72 0.74 6.26
CA LEU A 103 -2.01 1.14 6.82
C LEU A 103 -2.09 0.91 8.32
N VAL A 104 -1.58 -0.21 8.83
CA VAL A 104 -1.53 -0.46 10.27
C VAL A 104 -0.67 0.59 10.96
N TYR A 105 0.54 0.84 10.45
CA TYR A 105 1.44 1.82 11.04
C TYR A 105 0.85 3.24 11.04
N LEU A 106 0.34 3.68 9.89
CA LEU A 106 -0.25 5.01 9.75
C LEU A 106 -1.52 5.15 10.59
N GLY A 107 -2.35 4.10 10.66
CA GLY A 107 -3.56 4.09 11.48
C GLY A 107 -3.27 4.31 12.95
N GLN A 108 -2.25 3.65 13.50
CA GLN A 108 -1.82 3.84 14.87
C GLN A 108 -1.15 5.20 15.11
N THR A 109 -0.22 5.60 14.22
CA THR A 109 0.60 6.79 14.42
C THR A 109 -0.19 8.09 14.24
N LEU A 110 -1.19 8.09 13.34
CA LEU A 110 -2.01 9.26 13.01
C LEU A 110 -3.39 9.26 13.71
N ASP A 111 -3.67 8.23 14.53
CA ASP A 111 -4.99 8.02 15.15
C ASP A 111 -6.13 7.99 14.10
N LYS A 112 -5.92 7.17 13.03
CA LYS A 112 -6.86 6.99 11.92
C LYS A 112 -7.44 5.57 11.93
N PRO A 113 -8.53 5.31 12.65
CA PRO A 113 -9.13 3.98 12.73
C PRO A 113 -9.58 3.43 11.38
N GLU A 114 -9.93 4.30 10.42
CA GLU A 114 -10.26 3.92 9.06
C GLU A 114 -9.11 3.19 8.35
N TYR A 115 -7.86 3.53 8.62
CA TYR A 115 -6.71 2.83 8.06
C TYR A 115 -6.54 1.42 8.67
N LEU A 116 -6.85 1.25 9.95
CA LEU A 116 -6.85 -0.07 10.59
C LEU A 116 -7.96 -0.97 10.02
N GLU A 117 -9.13 -0.41 9.72
CA GLU A 117 -10.21 -1.13 9.05
C GLU A 117 -9.82 -1.54 7.63
N GLN A 118 -9.23 -0.62 6.86
CA GLN A 118 -8.75 -0.89 5.51
C GLN A 118 -7.62 -1.93 5.49
N ALA A 119 -6.72 -1.91 6.47
CA ALA A 119 -5.71 -2.94 6.66
C ALA A 119 -6.36 -4.31 6.89
N LYS A 120 -7.35 -4.38 7.78
CA LYS A 120 -8.09 -5.62 8.05
C LYS A 120 -8.78 -6.16 6.80
N ARG A 121 -9.49 -5.30 6.06
CA ARG A 121 -10.14 -5.68 4.81
C ARG A 121 -9.13 -6.17 3.75
N THR A 122 -7.93 -5.59 3.71
CA THR A 122 -6.85 -6.04 2.82
C THR A 122 -6.37 -7.45 3.22
N ILE A 123 -6.16 -7.69 4.52
CA ILE A 123 -5.76 -9.00 5.05
C ILE A 123 -6.86 -10.04 4.77
N ASP A 124 -8.13 -9.70 5.04
CA ASP A 124 -9.26 -10.60 4.83
C ASP A 124 -9.46 -10.96 3.36
N SER A 125 -9.12 -10.07 2.43
CA SER A 125 -9.18 -10.35 0.98
C SER A 125 -8.29 -11.51 0.56
N ALA A 126 -7.26 -11.84 1.35
CA ALA A 126 -6.34 -12.96 1.15
C ALA A 126 -6.49 -14.06 2.21
N ALA A 127 -7.60 -14.10 2.96
CA ALA A 127 -7.78 -15.06 4.06
C ALA A 127 -7.64 -16.51 3.61
N GLY A 128 -8.14 -16.86 2.41
CA GLY A 128 -7.99 -18.21 1.86
C GLY A 128 -6.53 -18.62 1.65
N LEU A 129 -5.69 -17.68 1.15
CA LEU A 129 -4.25 -17.91 1.00
C LEU A 129 -3.58 -18.08 2.36
N LEU A 130 -3.89 -17.21 3.33
CA LEU A 130 -3.31 -17.28 4.68
C LEU A 130 -3.67 -18.56 5.41
N GLN A 131 -4.87 -19.11 5.19
CA GLN A 131 -5.28 -20.38 5.79
C GLN A 131 -4.61 -21.58 5.15
N GLN A 132 -4.44 -21.59 3.83
CA GLN A 132 -3.93 -22.75 3.09
C GLN A 132 -2.40 -22.74 2.96
N SER A 133 -1.79 -21.59 2.82
CA SER A 133 -0.37 -21.43 2.53
C SER A 133 0.18 -20.10 3.10
N PRO A 134 0.24 -19.94 4.43
CA PRO A 134 0.70 -18.67 5.04
C PRO A 134 2.13 -18.31 4.63
N GLY A 135 2.96 -19.31 4.34
CA GLY A 135 4.32 -19.10 3.84
C GLY A 135 4.41 -18.48 2.45
N ALA A 136 3.30 -18.40 1.71
CA ALA A 136 3.25 -17.69 0.43
C ALA A 136 3.00 -16.18 0.55
N ALA A 137 2.68 -15.67 1.75
CA ALA A 137 2.46 -14.26 2.02
C ALA A 137 3.03 -13.84 3.39
N PRO A 138 4.34 -14.02 3.64
CA PRO A 138 4.95 -13.76 4.95
C PRO A 138 4.83 -12.28 5.35
N ARG A 139 4.92 -11.34 4.44
CA ARG A 139 4.74 -9.92 4.74
C ARG A 139 3.31 -9.60 5.16
N LEU A 140 2.32 -10.27 4.57
CA LEU A 140 0.92 -10.12 4.98
C LEU A 140 0.66 -10.74 6.36
N CYS A 141 1.35 -11.83 6.73
CA CYS A 141 1.31 -12.38 8.09
C CYS A 141 1.84 -11.34 9.11
N VAL A 142 2.91 -10.62 8.78
CA VAL A 142 3.42 -9.51 9.61
C VAL A 142 2.37 -8.40 9.75
N ALA A 143 1.69 -8.04 8.66
CA ALA A 143 0.61 -7.05 8.73
C ALA A 143 -0.52 -7.51 9.65
N TYR A 144 -0.90 -8.78 9.59
CA TYR A 144 -1.94 -9.34 10.44
C TYR A 144 -1.54 -9.34 11.92
N GLN A 145 -0.31 -9.76 12.24
CA GLN A 145 0.20 -9.69 13.60
C GLN A 145 0.19 -8.26 14.14
N SER A 146 0.73 -7.31 13.37
CA SER A 146 0.75 -5.90 13.76
C SER A 146 -0.66 -5.32 13.96
N TRP A 147 -1.61 -5.74 13.12
CA TRP A 147 -3.01 -5.34 13.26
C TRP A 147 -3.64 -5.88 14.55
N LEU A 148 -3.38 -7.13 14.92
CA LEU A 148 -3.83 -7.71 16.18
C LEU A 148 -3.26 -6.96 17.39
N GLU A 149 -1.98 -6.61 17.36
CA GLU A 149 -1.33 -5.80 18.41
C GLU A 149 -1.92 -4.38 18.49
N ALA A 150 -2.23 -3.77 17.34
CA ALA A 150 -2.81 -2.44 17.24
C ALA A 150 -4.25 -2.33 17.76
N THR A 151 -4.99 -3.44 17.70
CA THR A 151 -6.42 -3.49 18.03
C THR A 151 -6.72 -4.30 19.29
N ALA A 152 -5.68 -4.77 19.97
CA ALA A 152 -5.82 -5.42 21.27
C ALA A 152 -6.44 -4.47 22.30
N PRO A 153 -7.35 -4.95 23.18
CA PRO A 153 -7.99 -4.16 24.22
C PRO A 153 -7.01 -3.70 25.31
#